data_01aa42395d1f3f5ff158d3c90dd2f568
#
_entry.id   01aa42395d1f3f5ff158d3c90dd2f568
#
_cell.length_a   1.000
_cell.length_b   1.000
_cell.length_c   1.000
_cell.angle_alpha   90.00
_cell.angle_beta   90.00
_cell.angle_gamma   90.00
#
_symmetry.space_group_name_H-M   'P 1'
#
loop_
_entity.id
_entity.type
_entity.pdbx_description
1 polymer ?
#
loop_
_entity_poly.entity_id
_entity_poly.type
_entity_poly.pdbx_seq_one_letter_code
_entity_poly.pdbx_strand_id
1 'polypeptide(L)'
;MRIFYDCEFLEDGKTIDLISIGLIAEAGDEYYAVNSEMPIERIESHGWLMKNVVPHIPGQLQERSFDDNRNLNGRFTLDPTDAIVKPHWVIANEVRDFILGQPDPQLWAWYGAYDHVALCQL
;
A
#
# COMPACT_ATOMS: atom_id res chain seq x y z
N MET A 1 -15.31 11.18 -14.40
CA MET A 1 -14.52 9.92 -14.51
C MET A 1 -14.31 9.33 -13.13
N ARG A 2 -14.84 8.16 -12.90
CA ARG A 2 -14.64 7.43 -11.64
C ARG A 2 -13.23 6.85 -11.57
N ILE A 3 -12.58 7.01 -10.42
CA ILE A 3 -11.29 6.42 -10.11
C ILE A 3 -11.49 5.55 -8.89
N PHE A 4 -11.29 4.25 -9.06
CA PHE A 4 -11.35 3.29 -7.96
C PHE A 4 -9.97 3.16 -7.35
N TYR A 5 -9.88 3.19 -6.03
CA TYR A 5 -8.58 3.08 -5.34
C TYR A 5 -8.67 2.17 -4.12
N ASP A 6 -7.54 1.57 -3.81
CA ASP A 6 -7.37 0.70 -2.67
C ASP A 6 -5.96 0.90 -2.10
N CYS A 7 -5.85 0.91 -0.78
CA CYS A 7 -4.58 1.03 -0.08
C CYS A 7 -4.37 -0.16 0.83
N GLU A 8 -3.12 -0.62 0.89
CA GLU A 8 -2.66 -1.47 1.98
C GLU A 8 -1.90 -0.61 2.98
N PHE A 9 -2.13 -0.80 4.26
CA PHE A 9 -1.59 0.09 5.30
C PHE A 9 -1.43 -0.64 6.62
N LEU A 10 -0.56 -0.09 7.48
CA LEU A 10 -0.47 -0.46 8.88
C LEU A 10 -1.25 0.56 9.70
N GLU A 11 -2.26 0.09 10.42
CA GLU A 11 -3.10 0.90 11.29
C GLU A 11 -2.93 0.41 12.74
N ASP A 12 -2.63 1.31 13.67
CA ASP A 12 -2.36 1.00 15.07
C ASP A 12 -3.33 1.67 16.05
N GLY A 13 -4.43 2.24 15.55
CA GLY A 13 -5.38 3.00 16.34
C GLY A 13 -5.05 4.48 16.48
N LYS A 14 -3.86 4.91 16.05
CA LYS A 14 -3.38 6.30 16.12
C LYS A 14 -2.91 6.83 14.77
N THR A 15 -2.22 5.99 14.00
CA THR A 15 -1.68 6.37 12.69
C THR A 15 -2.03 5.33 11.66
N ILE A 16 -2.06 5.75 10.41
CA ILE A 16 -2.20 4.89 9.24
C ILE A 16 -1.00 5.12 8.36
N ASP A 17 -0.15 4.09 8.23
CA ASP A 17 1.08 4.16 7.45
C ASP A 17 0.94 3.37 6.16
N LEU A 18 1.12 4.05 5.02
CA LEU A 18 0.91 3.47 3.70
C LEU A 18 1.94 2.39 3.40
N ILE A 19 1.48 1.24 2.93
CA ILE A 19 2.30 0.17 2.35
C ILE A 19 2.24 0.24 0.83
N SER A 20 1.05 0.25 0.26
CA SER A 20 0.86 0.32 -1.20
C SER A 20 -0.45 1.02 -1.55
N ILE A 21 -0.53 1.50 -2.77
CA ILE A 21 -1.74 2.13 -3.31
C ILE A 21 -1.96 1.71 -4.76
N GLY A 22 -3.18 1.35 -5.08
CA GLY A 22 -3.62 1.08 -6.44
C GLY A 22 -4.76 1.99 -6.85
N LEU A 23 -4.72 2.48 -8.08
CA LEU A 23 -5.79 3.28 -8.68
C LEU A 23 -6.12 2.72 -10.07
N ILE A 24 -7.41 2.67 -10.38
CA ILE A 24 -7.90 2.28 -11.71
C ILE A 24 -8.95 3.30 -12.13
N ALA A 25 -8.69 3.99 -13.24
CA ALA A 25 -9.68 4.87 -13.84
C ALA A 25 -10.71 4.06 -14.64
N GLU A 26 -11.92 4.57 -14.70
CA GLU A 26 -13.03 3.96 -15.44
C GLU A 26 -12.69 3.70 -16.92
N ALA A 27 -11.84 4.55 -17.52
CA ALA A 27 -11.37 4.40 -18.88
C ALA A 27 -10.27 3.34 -19.06
N GLY A 28 -9.73 2.78 -17.98
CA GLY A 28 -8.75 1.70 -18.04
C GLY A 28 -7.34 2.07 -17.62
N ASP A 29 -7.01 3.35 -17.41
CA ASP A 29 -5.71 3.75 -16.91
C ASP A 29 -5.49 3.21 -15.49
N GLU A 30 -4.28 2.72 -15.22
CA GLU A 30 -3.93 2.10 -13.95
C GLU A 30 -2.69 2.75 -13.35
N TYR A 31 -2.64 2.79 -12.02
CA TYR A 31 -1.47 3.17 -11.25
C TYR A 31 -1.31 2.23 -10.06
N TYR A 32 -0.09 1.82 -9.79
CA TYR A 32 0.24 1.04 -8.59
C TYR A 32 1.63 1.41 -8.10
N ALA A 33 1.77 1.59 -6.79
CA ALA A 33 3.05 1.86 -6.16
C ALA A 33 3.13 1.26 -4.76
N VAL A 34 4.36 0.91 -4.38
CA VAL A 34 4.71 0.41 -3.05
C VAL A 34 5.60 1.45 -2.38
N ASN A 35 5.26 1.79 -1.14
CA ASN A 35 5.98 2.80 -0.37
C ASN A 35 7.31 2.24 0.15
N SER A 36 8.43 2.75 -0.38
CA SER A 36 9.76 2.34 0.07
C SER A 36 10.06 2.75 1.52
N GLU A 37 9.28 3.67 2.06
CA GLU A 37 9.42 4.19 3.41
C GLU A 37 8.44 3.53 4.40
N MET A 38 7.82 2.40 4.02
CA MET A 38 6.93 1.69 4.92
C MET A 38 7.64 1.26 6.20
N PRO A 39 6.92 1.18 7.34
CA PRO A 39 7.52 0.81 8.63
C PRO A 39 7.75 -0.71 8.73
N ILE A 40 8.83 -1.19 8.13
CA ILE A 40 9.11 -2.63 7.96
C ILE A 40 9.10 -3.38 9.29
N GLU A 41 9.79 -2.85 10.32
CA GLU A 41 9.86 -3.52 11.63
C GLU A 41 8.49 -3.69 12.27
N ARG A 42 7.64 -2.67 12.17
CA ARG A 42 6.27 -2.73 12.71
C ARG A 42 5.40 -3.68 11.89
N ILE A 43 5.60 -3.75 10.58
CA ILE A 43 4.89 -4.69 9.70
C ILE A 43 5.30 -6.12 10.02
N GLU A 44 6.58 -6.38 10.25
CA GLU A 44 7.09 -7.71 10.64
C GLU A 44 6.46 -8.23 11.93
N SER A 45 6.05 -7.33 12.81
CA SER A 45 5.34 -7.67 14.05
C SER A 45 3.83 -7.86 13.84
N HIS A 46 3.32 -7.61 12.65
CA HIS A 46 1.89 -7.69 12.34
C HIS A 46 1.60 -8.94 11.52
N GLY A 47 1.18 -10.01 12.18
CA GLY A 47 1.03 -11.33 11.56
C GLY A 47 0.09 -11.38 10.37
N TRP A 48 -1.02 -10.65 10.41
CA TRP A 48 -1.97 -10.60 9.29
C TRP A 48 -1.33 -9.98 8.03
N LEU A 49 -0.62 -8.85 8.20
CA LEU A 49 0.07 -8.18 7.11
C LEU A 49 1.18 -9.06 6.52
N MET A 50 1.95 -9.73 7.37
CA MET A 50 3.01 -10.63 6.93
C MET A 50 2.47 -11.81 6.11
N LYS A 51 1.28 -12.29 6.45
CA LYS A 51 0.65 -13.41 5.76
C LYS A 51 -0.06 -12.99 4.46
N ASN A 52 -0.76 -11.85 4.47
CA ASN A 52 -1.72 -11.50 3.42
C ASN A 52 -1.25 -10.38 2.49
N VAL A 53 -0.33 -9.52 2.93
CA VAL A 53 0.13 -8.35 2.15
C VAL A 53 1.55 -8.52 1.67
N VAL A 54 2.48 -8.81 2.56
CA VAL A 54 3.92 -8.88 2.25
C VAL A 54 4.27 -9.86 1.12
N PRO A 55 3.66 -11.05 1.00
CA PRO A 55 3.97 -11.96 -0.11
C PRO A 55 3.66 -11.40 -1.49
N HIS A 56 2.85 -10.36 -1.58
CA HIS A 56 2.40 -9.77 -2.85
C HIS A 56 3.16 -8.49 -3.24
N ILE A 57 4.10 -8.04 -2.43
CA ILE A 57 4.92 -6.87 -2.74
C ILE A 57 6.33 -7.29 -3.17
N PRO A 58 7.03 -6.46 -4.00
CA PRO A 58 8.37 -6.81 -4.48
C PRO A 58 9.38 -6.91 -3.35
N GLY A 59 10.05 -8.03 -3.23
CA GLY A 59 11.06 -8.25 -2.21
C GLY A 59 11.22 -9.71 -1.86
N GLN A 60 11.91 -9.94 -0.74
CA GLN A 60 12.18 -11.28 -0.23
C GLN A 60 11.59 -11.44 1.16
N LEU A 61 10.77 -12.46 1.32
CA LEU A 61 10.18 -12.84 2.60
C LEU A 61 10.93 -14.07 3.14
N GLN A 62 11.44 -13.94 4.37
CA GLN A 62 12.02 -15.07 5.11
C GLN A 62 11.02 -15.50 6.19
N GLU A 63 10.32 -16.57 5.93
CA GLU A 63 9.41 -17.17 6.88
C GLU A 63 10.20 -17.95 7.92
N ARG A 64 9.97 -17.70 9.21
CA ARG A 64 10.62 -18.44 10.28
C ARG A 64 9.74 -19.50 10.88
N SER A 65 8.53 -19.12 11.29
CA SER A 65 7.56 -20.03 11.90
C SER A 65 6.22 -19.33 12.06
N PHE A 66 5.19 -20.12 12.35
CA PHE A 66 3.93 -19.57 12.85
C PHE A 66 4.01 -19.49 14.38
N ASP A 67 3.48 -18.41 14.97
CA ASP A 67 3.32 -18.31 16.41
C ASP A 67 2.14 -19.16 16.91
N ASP A 68 1.86 -19.14 18.22
CA ASP A 68 0.76 -19.91 18.83
C ASP A 68 -0.62 -19.52 18.27
N ASN A 69 -0.75 -18.32 17.73
CA ASN A 69 -1.97 -17.81 17.10
C ASN A 69 -1.97 -18.02 15.58
N ARG A 70 -1.02 -18.78 15.04
CA ARG A 70 -0.80 -19.02 13.62
C ARG A 70 -0.52 -17.76 12.80
N ASN A 71 -0.03 -16.71 13.43
CA ASN A 71 0.49 -15.55 12.71
C ASN A 71 1.87 -15.88 12.17
N LEU A 72 2.12 -15.46 10.94
CA LEU A 72 3.42 -15.66 10.32
C LEU A 72 4.47 -14.81 11.03
N ASN A 73 5.54 -15.46 11.50
CA ASN A 73 6.70 -14.81 12.09
C ASN A 73 7.85 -14.87 11.09
N GLY A 74 8.34 -13.72 10.67
CA GLY A 74 9.39 -13.67 9.66
C GLY A 74 9.96 -12.28 9.48
N ARG A 75 10.80 -12.15 8.48
CA ARG A 75 11.37 -10.88 8.04
C ARG A 75 11.21 -10.73 6.55
N PHE A 76 11.15 -9.49 6.08
CA PHE A 76 11.14 -9.23 4.65
C PHE A 76 12.04 -8.04 4.30
N THR A 77 12.49 -8.04 3.05
CA THR A 77 13.29 -6.96 2.48
C THR A 77 12.63 -6.52 1.19
N LEU A 78 12.37 -5.23 1.04
CA LEU A 78 11.87 -4.68 -0.22
C LEU A 78 12.94 -4.75 -1.30
N ASP A 79 12.50 -4.94 -2.55
CA ASP A 79 13.38 -4.81 -3.72
C ASP A 79 13.42 -3.34 -4.15
N PRO A 80 14.50 -2.60 -3.84
CA PRO A 80 14.58 -1.18 -4.17
C PRO A 80 14.82 -0.93 -5.67
N THR A 81 15.10 -1.98 -6.44
CA THR A 81 15.30 -1.86 -7.90
C THR A 81 14.01 -2.01 -8.69
N ASP A 82 12.93 -2.48 -8.06
CA ASP A 82 11.64 -2.58 -8.72
C ASP A 82 11.06 -1.18 -8.95
N ALA A 83 10.60 -0.93 -10.18
CA ALA A 83 10.11 0.39 -10.58
C ALA A 83 8.87 0.86 -9.81
N ILE A 84 8.09 -0.07 -9.22
CA ILE A 84 6.89 0.29 -8.42
C ILE A 84 7.23 0.63 -6.98
N VAL A 85 8.44 0.35 -6.51
CA VAL A 85 8.90 0.71 -5.16
C VAL A 85 9.44 2.13 -5.19
N LYS A 86 8.75 3.05 -4.53
CA LYS A 86 8.99 4.49 -4.65
C LYS A 86 8.91 5.18 -3.29
N PRO A 87 9.67 6.27 -3.09
CA PRO A 87 9.53 7.09 -1.89
C PRO A 87 8.13 7.72 -1.81
N HIS A 88 7.70 8.00 -0.60
CA HIS A 88 6.36 8.56 -0.35
C HIS A 88 6.08 9.84 -1.15
N TRP A 89 7.05 10.75 -1.26
CA TRP A 89 6.87 12.00 -1.99
C TRP A 89 6.68 11.79 -3.50
N VAL A 90 7.31 10.77 -4.08
CA VAL A 90 7.12 10.41 -5.49
C VAL A 90 5.70 9.86 -5.69
N ILE A 91 5.26 8.96 -4.82
CA ILE A 91 3.90 8.41 -4.85
C ILE A 91 2.88 9.55 -4.75
N ALA A 92 3.08 10.49 -3.83
CA ALA A 92 2.19 11.64 -3.65
C ALA A 92 2.04 12.45 -4.94
N ASN A 93 3.15 12.76 -5.60
CA ASN A 93 3.14 13.52 -6.85
C ASN A 93 2.49 12.73 -7.99
N GLU A 94 2.80 11.45 -8.12
CA GLU A 94 2.28 10.62 -9.19
C GLU A 94 0.78 10.33 -9.02
N VAL A 95 0.33 10.09 -7.80
CA VAL A 95 -1.09 9.91 -7.49
C VAL A 95 -1.87 11.18 -7.81
N ARG A 96 -1.34 12.34 -7.39
CA ARG A 96 -1.94 13.63 -7.74
C ARG A 96 -2.06 13.79 -9.26
N ASP A 97 -0.98 13.54 -9.99
CA ASP A 97 -0.97 13.70 -11.43
C ASP A 97 -1.92 12.72 -12.12
N PHE A 98 -2.02 11.49 -11.61
CA PHE A 98 -2.97 10.51 -12.12
C PHE A 98 -4.42 11.00 -11.95
N ILE A 99 -4.77 11.49 -10.76
CA ILE A 99 -6.13 11.96 -10.46
C ILE A 99 -6.46 13.19 -11.30
N LEU A 100 -5.58 14.19 -11.33
CA LEU A 100 -5.81 15.43 -12.06
C LEU A 100 -5.76 15.25 -13.57
N GLY A 101 -5.13 14.20 -14.05
CA GLY A 101 -5.11 13.83 -15.48
C GLY A 101 -6.42 13.23 -15.96
N GLN A 102 -7.34 12.86 -15.08
CA GLN A 102 -8.65 12.30 -15.44
C GLN A 102 -9.68 13.43 -15.57
N PRO A 103 -10.58 13.39 -16.56
CA PRO A 103 -11.63 14.41 -16.67
C PRO A 103 -12.66 14.26 -15.55
N ASP A 104 -12.93 15.36 -14.84
CA ASP A 104 -13.91 15.44 -13.76
C ASP A 104 -13.77 14.25 -12.78
N PRO A 105 -12.63 14.16 -12.05
CA PRO A 105 -12.32 12.95 -11.27
C PRO A 105 -13.23 12.80 -10.05
N GLN A 106 -13.71 11.56 -9.82
CA GLN A 106 -14.47 11.15 -8.65
C GLN A 106 -13.79 9.94 -8.03
N LEU A 107 -13.46 10.02 -6.75
CA LEU A 107 -12.77 8.94 -6.02
C LEU A 107 -13.78 7.98 -5.40
N TRP A 108 -13.58 6.68 -5.66
CA TRP A 108 -14.44 5.59 -5.17
C TRP A 108 -13.57 4.54 -4.47
N ALA A 109 -13.99 4.10 -3.27
CA ALA A 109 -13.33 3.03 -2.53
C ALA A 109 -14.35 2.09 -1.90
N TRP A 110 -13.98 0.83 -1.76
CA TRP A 110 -14.76 -0.16 -1.04
C TRP A 110 -14.33 -0.13 0.43
N TYR A 111 -15.26 0.11 1.36
CA TYR A 111 -14.94 0.32 2.79
C TYR A 111 -13.84 1.37 3.00
N GLY A 112 -13.99 2.51 2.33
CA GLY A 112 -12.92 3.47 2.10
C GLY A 112 -12.50 4.37 3.24
N ALA A 113 -13.00 4.22 4.50
CA ALA A 113 -12.68 5.17 5.56
C ALA A 113 -11.17 5.30 5.81
N TYR A 114 -10.47 4.19 6.04
CA TYR A 114 -9.02 4.19 6.25
C TYR A 114 -8.24 4.40 4.96
N ASP A 115 -8.72 3.85 3.84
CA ASP A 115 -8.11 4.08 2.53
C ASP A 115 -8.12 5.55 2.17
N HIS A 116 -9.21 6.25 2.46
CA HIS A 116 -9.32 7.68 2.19
C HIS A 116 -8.38 8.50 3.09
N VAL A 117 -8.23 8.14 4.35
CA VAL A 117 -7.26 8.78 5.25
C VAL A 117 -5.85 8.58 4.72
N ALA A 118 -5.50 7.35 4.32
CA ALA A 118 -4.19 7.05 3.75
C ALA A 118 -3.93 7.87 2.47
N LEU A 119 -4.93 7.98 1.59
CA LEU A 119 -4.83 8.80 0.39
C LEU A 119 -4.63 10.29 0.73
N CYS A 120 -5.39 10.82 1.68
CA CYS A 120 -5.31 12.23 2.05
C CYS A 120 -3.99 12.59 2.75
N GLN A 121 -3.29 11.62 3.32
CA GLN A 121 -1.97 11.82 3.94
C GLN A 121 -0.83 11.89 2.92
N LEU A 122 -1.08 11.53 1.68
CA LEU A 122 -0.09 11.66 0.60
C LEU A 122 0.15 13.18 0.25
#